data_884a49ce178c9d3fb56bddc1fca73ae1
#
_entry.id   884a49ce178c9d3fb56bddc1fca73ae1
#
_cell.length_a   1.000
_cell.length_b   1.000
_cell.length_c   1.000
_cell.angle_alpha   90.00
_cell.angle_beta   90.00
_cell.angle_gamma   90.00
#
_symmetry.space_group_name_H-M   'P 1'
#
loop_
_entity.id
_entity.type
_entity.pdbx_description
1 polymer ?
#
loop_
_entity_poly.entity_id
_entity_poly.type
_entity_poly.pdbx_seq_one_letter_code
_entity_poly.pdbx_strand_id
1 'polypeptide(L)'
;PVDGGVLALYSAPTFDPNAFVNGLTPEEWAVLESDPETPLFNRAVTGTYPPGSTWKLAAAAIAVDRGVVGPREFMPEPCNGGIFIGDDYRRCWDEEGHGYLDLAGAIANSCNVYFYQLGLRVGLDPLLEEGIRIGFAEQSGIDLPQESSGIFPEGREYWERTFGYTPQENEVLNLAIGQGPNSQTPLKMAQFYLALARDGTSPTPHLLGNPDPTEDWRLPNMSRESMEVLREGMRGVASPGGTAYLGTALEHWEVLGKTG
;
A
#
# COMPACT_ATOMS: atom_id res chain seq x y z
N PRO A 1 12.28 -13.92 -2.42
CA PRO A 1 13.10 -14.90 -1.70
C PRO A 1 12.73 -14.94 -0.22
N VAL A 2 12.98 -16.06 0.43
CA VAL A 2 12.64 -16.25 1.85
C VAL A 2 13.54 -15.45 2.80
N ASP A 3 14.67 -14.98 2.30
CA ASP A 3 15.72 -14.26 3.04
C ASP A 3 15.67 -12.73 2.87
N GLY A 4 14.80 -12.21 2.03
CA GLY A 4 14.70 -10.77 1.72
C GLY A 4 15.55 -10.29 0.52
N GLY A 5 16.28 -11.20 -0.13
CA GLY A 5 17.05 -10.87 -1.34
C GLY A 5 16.16 -10.29 -2.44
N VAL A 6 16.49 -9.11 -2.95
CA VAL A 6 15.72 -8.43 -4.00
C VAL A 6 16.05 -9.05 -5.36
N LEU A 7 15.06 -9.65 -6.03
CA LEU A 7 15.24 -10.30 -7.32
C LEU A 7 15.25 -9.32 -8.50
N ALA A 8 14.55 -8.21 -8.37
CA ALA A 8 14.48 -7.17 -9.38
C ALA A 8 14.21 -5.82 -8.71
N LEU A 9 14.98 -4.82 -9.07
CA LEU A 9 14.79 -3.43 -8.69
C LEU A 9 15.06 -2.58 -9.92
N TYR A 10 14.02 -1.96 -10.46
CA TYR A 10 14.12 -1.17 -11.69
C TYR A 10 13.42 0.17 -11.55
N SER A 11 14.12 1.22 -11.99
CA SER A 11 13.59 2.58 -12.05
C SER A 11 13.78 3.13 -13.45
N ALA A 12 12.71 3.62 -14.07
CA ALA A 12 12.73 4.20 -15.40
C ALA A 12 12.23 5.67 -15.37
N PRO A 13 12.76 6.55 -16.26
CA PRO A 13 13.90 6.29 -17.13
C PRO A 13 15.18 6.01 -16.34
N THR A 14 16.15 5.40 -16.98
CA THR A 14 17.42 5.02 -16.36
C THR A 14 18.60 5.70 -17.05
N PHE A 15 19.78 5.54 -16.51
CA PHE A 15 21.05 6.00 -17.07
C PHE A 15 22.01 4.81 -17.23
N ASP A 16 23.05 4.99 -18.05
CA ASP A 16 24.11 4.00 -18.14
C ASP A 16 25.08 4.11 -16.93
N PRO A 17 25.09 3.14 -16.00
CA PRO A 17 25.98 3.19 -14.84
C PRO A 17 27.46 3.08 -15.22
N ASN A 18 27.78 2.55 -16.40
CA ASN A 18 29.17 2.44 -16.86
C ASN A 18 29.79 3.80 -17.16
N ALA A 19 28.98 4.83 -17.46
CA ALA A 19 29.47 6.19 -17.62
C ALA A 19 30.17 6.72 -16.37
N PHE A 20 29.79 6.24 -15.17
CA PHE A 20 30.39 6.63 -13.91
C PHE A 20 31.73 5.95 -13.62
N VAL A 21 32.01 4.79 -14.22
CA VAL A 21 33.21 3.99 -13.97
C VAL A 21 34.48 4.76 -14.35
N ASN A 22 34.43 5.51 -15.45
CA ASN A 22 35.55 6.29 -15.97
C ASN A 22 35.49 7.78 -15.56
N GLY A 23 34.47 8.16 -14.79
CA GLY A 23 34.15 9.54 -14.46
C GLY A 23 33.37 10.24 -15.56
N LEU A 24 32.41 11.07 -15.18
CA LEU A 24 31.64 11.92 -16.08
C LEU A 24 32.37 13.26 -16.28
N THR A 25 32.35 13.80 -17.47
CA THR A 25 32.71 15.21 -17.69
C THR A 25 31.66 16.13 -17.07
N PRO A 26 31.99 17.40 -16.78
CA PRO A 26 31.02 18.37 -16.27
C PRO A 26 29.79 18.52 -17.22
N GLU A 27 30.00 18.40 -18.53
CA GLU A 27 28.96 18.52 -19.54
C GLU A 27 28.03 17.30 -19.52
N GLU A 28 28.56 16.08 -19.41
CA GLU A 28 27.78 14.85 -19.28
C GLU A 28 26.98 14.82 -17.99
N TRP A 29 27.58 15.27 -16.88
CA TRP A 29 26.87 15.41 -15.61
C TRP A 29 25.72 16.41 -15.73
N ALA A 30 25.95 17.59 -16.31
CA ALA A 30 24.92 18.60 -16.49
C ALA A 30 23.73 18.11 -17.33
N VAL A 31 23.95 17.27 -18.32
CA VAL A 31 22.87 16.63 -19.12
C VAL A 31 22.01 15.73 -18.24
N LEU A 32 22.62 14.85 -17.43
CA LEU A 32 21.89 13.95 -16.54
C LEU A 32 21.14 14.70 -15.41
N GLU A 33 21.79 15.74 -14.85
CA GLU A 33 21.21 16.52 -13.74
C GLU A 33 20.05 17.41 -14.20
N SER A 34 20.13 17.94 -15.42
CA SER A 34 19.10 18.81 -16.00
C SER A 34 17.99 18.08 -16.77
N ASP A 35 18.08 16.76 -16.88
CA ASP A 35 17.09 15.98 -17.60
C ASP A 35 15.72 16.06 -16.88
N PRO A 36 14.67 16.58 -17.53
CA PRO A 36 13.34 16.71 -16.93
C PRO A 36 12.71 15.39 -16.51
N GLU A 37 13.14 14.27 -17.09
CA GLU A 37 12.69 12.93 -16.73
C GLU A 37 13.41 12.36 -15.50
N THR A 38 14.43 13.08 -14.98
CA THR A 38 15.16 12.76 -13.72
C THR A 38 15.64 11.30 -13.66
N PRO A 39 16.54 10.86 -14.60
CA PRO A 39 16.98 9.45 -14.67
C PRO A 39 17.78 9.00 -13.44
N LEU A 40 18.40 9.94 -12.71
CA LEU A 40 19.14 9.67 -11.48
C LEU A 40 18.24 9.42 -10.26
N PHE A 41 16.94 9.77 -10.34
CA PHE A 41 15.99 9.60 -9.26
C PHE A 41 15.50 8.15 -9.19
N ASN A 42 15.80 7.45 -8.09
CA ASN A 42 15.35 6.08 -7.90
C ASN A 42 13.88 6.02 -7.46
N ARG A 43 12.99 5.78 -8.41
CA ARG A 43 11.54 5.73 -8.17
C ARG A 43 11.09 4.57 -7.31
N ALA A 44 11.89 3.52 -7.18
CA ALA A 44 11.52 2.33 -6.41
C ALA A 44 11.74 2.50 -4.90
N VAL A 45 12.78 3.23 -4.49
CA VAL A 45 13.19 3.36 -3.08
C VAL A 45 13.14 4.80 -2.54
N THR A 46 13.24 5.81 -3.43
CA THR A 46 13.20 7.22 -3.04
C THR A 46 11.86 7.88 -3.39
N GLY A 47 11.25 7.46 -4.53
CA GLY A 47 9.96 7.97 -4.98
C GLY A 47 8.83 7.54 -4.04
N THR A 48 7.99 8.52 -3.66
CA THR A 48 6.81 8.28 -2.82
C THR A 48 5.55 8.60 -3.58
N TYR A 49 4.59 7.69 -3.56
CA TYR A 49 3.36 7.77 -4.32
C TYR A 49 2.16 7.45 -3.45
N PRO A 50 1.00 8.11 -3.64
CA PRO A 50 -0.24 7.67 -3.01
C PRO A 50 -0.51 6.21 -3.38
N PRO A 51 -0.61 5.29 -2.42
CA PRO A 51 -0.75 3.87 -2.72
C PRO A 51 -2.12 3.52 -3.32
N GLY A 52 -3.10 4.40 -3.18
CA GLY A 52 -4.45 4.18 -3.67
C GLY A 52 -5.03 2.88 -3.15
N SER A 53 -5.80 2.19 -3.97
CA SER A 53 -6.48 0.97 -3.56
C SER A 53 -5.57 -0.19 -3.16
N THR A 54 -4.26 -0.13 -3.40
CA THR A 54 -3.32 -1.12 -2.85
C THR A 54 -3.22 -1.03 -1.32
N TRP A 55 -3.46 0.15 -0.74
CA TRP A 55 -3.52 0.38 0.69
C TRP A 55 -4.71 -0.27 1.39
N LYS A 56 -5.80 -0.58 0.68
CA LYS A 56 -7.00 -1.19 1.27
C LYS A 56 -6.71 -2.47 2.05
N LEU A 57 -5.67 -3.21 1.64
CA LEU A 57 -5.23 -4.39 2.40
C LEU A 57 -4.62 -4.02 3.76
N ALA A 58 -3.93 -2.89 3.87
CA ALA A 58 -3.42 -2.40 5.15
C ALA A 58 -4.59 -1.94 6.05
N ALA A 59 -5.54 -1.17 5.51
CA ALA A 59 -6.74 -0.78 6.24
C ALA A 59 -7.56 -2.00 6.70
N ALA A 60 -7.69 -3.03 5.84
CA ALA A 60 -8.36 -4.28 6.19
C ALA A 60 -7.61 -5.05 7.30
N ALA A 61 -6.28 -5.17 7.20
CA ALA A 61 -5.46 -5.82 8.21
C ALA A 61 -5.62 -5.16 9.58
N ILE A 62 -5.57 -3.82 9.62
CA ILE A 62 -5.81 -3.03 10.83
C ILE A 62 -7.21 -3.29 11.41
N ALA A 63 -8.24 -3.27 10.56
CA ALA A 63 -9.62 -3.45 11.00
C ALA A 63 -9.88 -4.84 11.61
N VAL A 64 -9.34 -5.90 11.01
CA VAL A 64 -9.52 -7.28 11.51
C VAL A 64 -8.66 -7.54 12.75
N ASP A 65 -7.44 -7.00 12.83
CA ASP A 65 -6.57 -7.11 14.01
C ASP A 65 -7.22 -6.45 15.25
N ARG A 66 -7.82 -5.30 15.05
CA ARG A 66 -8.55 -4.58 16.12
C ARG A 66 -9.91 -5.18 16.42
N GLY A 67 -10.37 -6.17 15.66
CA GLY A 67 -11.67 -6.81 15.84
C GLY A 67 -12.88 -5.90 15.58
N VAL A 68 -12.68 -4.78 14.87
CA VAL A 68 -13.77 -3.84 14.52
C VAL A 68 -14.56 -4.28 13.28
N VAL A 69 -13.98 -5.19 12.51
CA VAL A 69 -14.62 -5.86 11.37
C VAL A 69 -14.27 -7.35 11.41
N GLY A 70 -15.29 -8.20 11.36
CA GLY A 70 -15.09 -9.64 11.25
C GLY A 70 -14.62 -10.05 9.84
N PRO A 71 -13.84 -11.14 9.71
CA PRO A 71 -13.30 -11.58 8.41
C PRO A 71 -14.36 -11.80 7.32
N ARG A 72 -15.57 -12.21 7.69
CA ARG A 72 -16.70 -12.48 6.77
C ARG A 72 -17.85 -11.50 6.95
N GLU A 73 -17.61 -10.36 7.57
CA GLU A 73 -18.64 -9.40 7.89
C GLU A 73 -19.04 -8.57 6.67
N PHE A 74 -20.34 -8.40 6.48
CA PHE A 74 -20.92 -7.47 5.53
C PHE A 74 -21.08 -6.10 6.17
N MET A 75 -20.83 -5.03 5.41
CA MET A 75 -21.14 -3.69 5.87
C MET A 75 -22.64 -3.41 5.83
N PRO A 76 -23.15 -2.52 6.74
CA PRO A 76 -24.59 -2.20 6.81
C PRO A 76 -25.17 -1.69 5.52
N GLU A 77 -24.42 -0.82 4.82
CA GLU A 77 -24.88 -0.23 3.57
C GLU A 77 -24.26 -0.91 2.35
N PRO A 78 -25.08 -1.29 1.37
CA PRO A 78 -24.57 -1.86 0.12
C PRO A 78 -23.91 -0.78 -0.74
N CYS A 79 -23.04 -1.21 -1.63
CA CYS A 79 -22.49 -0.32 -2.65
C CYS A 79 -23.45 -0.18 -3.82
N ASN A 80 -24.09 0.97 -3.94
CA ASN A 80 -24.95 1.36 -5.07
C ASN A 80 -24.30 2.51 -5.87
N GLY A 81 -22.98 2.37 -6.18
CA GLY A 81 -22.20 3.40 -6.87
C GLY A 81 -21.63 4.48 -5.96
N GLY A 82 -22.03 4.53 -4.70
CA GLY A 82 -21.56 5.46 -3.69
C GLY A 82 -22.33 5.35 -2.39
N ILE A 83 -22.03 6.22 -1.44
CA ILE A 83 -22.65 6.29 -0.10
C ILE A 83 -22.72 7.73 0.38
N PHE A 84 -23.78 8.12 1.08
CA PHE A 84 -23.83 9.36 1.84
C PHE A 84 -23.22 9.17 3.22
N ILE A 85 -22.32 10.07 3.61
CA ILE A 85 -21.75 10.17 4.95
C ILE A 85 -22.05 11.56 5.46
N GLY A 86 -23.08 11.68 6.29
CA GLY A 86 -23.73 12.96 6.54
C GLY A 86 -24.31 13.51 5.23
N ASP A 87 -23.97 14.76 4.91
CA ASP A 87 -24.41 15.43 3.67
C ASP A 87 -23.45 15.20 2.47
N ASP A 88 -22.34 14.47 2.68
CA ASP A 88 -21.28 14.27 1.70
C ASP A 88 -21.51 12.97 0.93
N TYR A 89 -21.65 13.04 -0.40
CA TYR A 89 -21.75 11.86 -1.25
C TYR A 89 -20.36 11.39 -1.68
N ARG A 90 -19.98 10.18 -1.24
CA ARG A 90 -18.71 9.52 -1.56
C ARG A 90 -18.90 8.45 -2.62
N ARG A 91 -18.26 8.63 -3.78
CA ARG A 91 -18.41 7.73 -4.93
C ARG A 91 -17.58 6.47 -4.79
N CYS A 92 -18.12 5.35 -5.27
CA CYS A 92 -17.34 4.21 -5.69
C CYS A 92 -16.73 4.46 -7.08
N TRP A 93 -15.78 3.65 -7.48
CA TRP A 93 -15.23 3.70 -8.83
C TRP A 93 -16.20 3.09 -9.87
N ASP A 94 -17.02 2.14 -9.44
CA ASP A 94 -18.11 1.56 -10.22
C ASP A 94 -19.42 2.28 -9.87
N GLU A 95 -20.00 2.95 -10.83
CA GLU A 95 -21.23 3.75 -10.66
C GLU A 95 -22.48 2.88 -10.52
N GLU A 96 -22.47 1.66 -11.07
CA GLU A 96 -23.56 0.68 -10.90
C GLU A 96 -23.53 0.04 -9.52
N GLY A 97 -22.34 0.03 -8.87
CA GLY A 97 -22.12 -0.48 -7.53
C GLY A 97 -21.90 -1.99 -7.49
N HIS A 98 -21.53 -2.45 -6.31
CA HIS A 98 -21.13 -3.85 -6.05
C HIS A 98 -22.13 -4.61 -5.17
N GLY A 99 -23.20 -3.96 -4.72
CA GLY A 99 -24.16 -4.54 -3.79
C GLY A 99 -23.58 -4.79 -2.39
N TYR A 100 -24.05 -5.84 -1.73
CA TYR A 100 -23.53 -6.30 -0.45
C TYR A 100 -22.30 -7.17 -0.65
N LEU A 101 -21.20 -6.80 0.00
CA LEU A 101 -19.92 -7.52 -0.03
C LEU A 101 -19.46 -7.82 1.39
N ASP A 102 -18.83 -8.97 1.57
CA ASP A 102 -17.94 -9.23 2.71
C ASP A 102 -16.54 -8.66 2.43
N LEU A 103 -15.60 -8.82 3.37
CA LEU A 103 -14.26 -8.25 3.25
C LEU A 103 -13.50 -8.80 2.02
N ALA A 104 -13.58 -10.11 1.75
CA ALA A 104 -12.92 -10.71 0.58
C ALA A 104 -13.50 -10.17 -0.73
N GLY A 105 -14.82 -10.10 -0.85
CA GLY A 105 -15.50 -9.50 -1.99
C GLY A 105 -15.17 -8.02 -2.18
N ALA A 106 -15.07 -7.26 -1.09
CA ALA A 106 -14.70 -5.84 -1.14
C ALA A 106 -13.25 -5.61 -1.62
N ILE A 107 -12.33 -6.49 -1.25
CA ILE A 107 -10.95 -6.47 -1.75
C ILE A 107 -10.93 -6.84 -3.24
N ALA A 108 -11.62 -7.92 -3.64
CA ALA A 108 -11.66 -8.41 -5.02
C ALA A 108 -12.20 -7.36 -6.00
N ASN A 109 -13.27 -6.66 -5.60
CA ASN A 109 -13.92 -5.61 -6.38
C ASN A 109 -13.36 -4.22 -6.11
N SER A 110 -12.38 -4.08 -5.22
CA SER A 110 -11.83 -2.78 -4.84
C SER A 110 -12.89 -1.76 -4.41
N CYS A 111 -13.95 -2.19 -3.71
CA CYS A 111 -15.13 -1.39 -3.40
C CYS A 111 -14.81 -0.25 -2.41
N ASN A 112 -14.90 1.01 -2.87
CA ASN A 112 -14.66 2.17 -1.99
C ASN A 112 -15.69 2.26 -0.87
N VAL A 113 -16.98 1.99 -1.16
CA VAL A 113 -18.07 2.11 -0.18
C VAL A 113 -17.87 1.18 1.03
N TYR A 114 -17.40 -0.05 0.80
CA TYR A 114 -17.03 -0.94 1.89
C TYR A 114 -15.92 -0.33 2.76
N PHE A 115 -14.85 0.18 2.11
CA PHE A 115 -13.69 0.72 2.82
C PHE A 115 -13.96 2.09 3.48
N TYR A 116 -14.90 2.89 3.00
CA TYR A 116 -15.36 4.07 3.73
C TYR A 116 -16.01 3.67 5.06
N GLN A 117 -16.91 2.69 5.04
CA GLN A 117 -17.56 2.19 6.25
C GLN A 117 -16.57 1.52 7.19
N LEU A 118 -15.62 0.74 6.66
CA LEU A 118 -14.53 0.16 7.43
C LEU A 118 -13.69 1.23 8.11
N GLY A 119 -13.29 2.27 7.37
CA GLY A 119 -12.51 3.39 7.92
C GLY A 119 -13.23 4.10 9.05
N LEU A 120 -14.54 4.39 8.89
CA LEU A 120 -15.34 5.00 9.96
C LEU A 120 -15.44 4.13 11.21
N ARG A 121 -15.49 2.80 11.07
CA ARG A 121 -15.49 1.89 12.21
C ARG A 121 -14.14 1.83 12.92
N VAL A 122 -13.05 1.91 12.18
CA VAL A 122 -11.70 1.97 12.75
C VAL A 122 -11.49 3.30 13.48
N GLY A 123 -11.89 4.41 12.85
CA GLY A 123 -11.63 5.76 13.31
C GLY A 123 -10.27 6.31 12.85
N LEU A 124 -10.14 7.64 12.85
CA LEU A 124 -8.94 8.32 12.34
C LEU A 124 -7.71 7.99 13.20
N ASP A 125 -7.76 8.28 14.51
CA ASP A 125 -6.62 8.11 15.39
C ASP A 125 -6.15 6.65 15.47
N PRO A 126 -7.03 5.63 15.64
CA PRO A 126 -6.61 4.24 15.62
C PRO A 126 -6.00 3.80 14.28
N LEU A 127 -6.47 4.33 13.14
CA LEU A 127 -5.88 4.01 11.83
C LEU A 127 -4.45 4.57 11.73
N LEU A 128 -4.22 5.79 12.24
CA LEU A 128 -2.90 6.42 12.27
C LEU A 128 -1.95 5.66 13.20
N GLU A 129 -2.35 5.41 14.44
CA GLU A 129 -1.57 4.67 15.43
C GLU A 129 -1.12 3.30 14.91
N GLU A 130 -2.04 2.55 14.31
CA GLU A 130 -1.73 1.23 13.77
C GLU A 130 -0.86 1.29 12.52
N GLY A 131 -1.07 2.28 11.63
CA GLY A 131 -0.22 2.48 10.47
C GLY A 131 1.23 2.79 10.86
N ILE A 132 1.45 3.61 11.90
CA ILE A 132 2.76 3.85 12.51
C ILE A 132 3.33 2.55 13.10
N ARG A 133 2.54 1.84 13.92
CA ARG A 133 2.96 0.58 14.56
C ARG A 133 3.39 -0.48 13.53
N ILE A 134 2.77 -0.52 12.38
CA ILE A 134 3.13 -1.40 11.26
C ILE A 134 4.41 -0.94 10.57
N GLY A 135 4.83 0.32 10.71
CA GLY A 135 6.07 0.87 10.14
C GLY A 135 5.90 1.57 8.80
N PHE A 136 4.71 2.10 8.48
CA PHE A 136 4.49 2.87 7.24
C PHE A 136 5.10 4.28 7.26
N ALA A 137 5.63 4.73 8.40
CA ALA A 137 6.43 5.95 8.52
C ALA A 137 7.94 5.66 8.60
N GLU A 138 8.36 4.42 8.37
CA GLU A 138 9.74 3.97 8.50
C GLU A 138 10.32 3.51 7.16
N GLN A 139 11.63 3.52 7.04
CA GLN A 139 12.34 2.91 5.92
C GLN A 139 12.15 1.38 5.93
N SER A 140 12.29 0.72 4.77
CA SER A 140 12.29 -0.75 4.70
C SER A 140 13.60 -1.36 5.18
N GLY A 141 14.67 -0.56 5.23
CA GLY A 141 15.99 -0.95 5.65
C GLY A 141 16.84 -1.61 4.57
N ILE A 142 16.53 -1.37 3.29
CA ILE A 142 17.35 -1.86 2.18
C ILE A 142 18.77 -1.30 2.25
N ASP A 143 19.75 -2.09 1.83
CA ASP A 143 21.18 -1.74 1.75
C ASP A 143 21.51 -0.75 0.61
N LEU A 144 20.63 0.22 0.37
CA LEU A 144 20.81 1.33 -0.58
C LEU A 144 20.76 2.68 0.13
N PRO A 145 21.58 3.64 -0.32
CA PRO A 145 21.50 5.02 0.20
C PRO A 145 20.21 5.71 -0.27
N GLN A 146 19.78 6.74 0.47
CA GLN A 146 18.67 7.63 0.11
C GLN A 146 17.29 6.95 0.02
N GLU A 147 17.07 5.89 0.78
CA GLU A 147 15.73 5.34 0.95
C GLU A 147 14.82 6.36 1.64
N SER A 148 13.61 6.56 1.08
CA SER A 148 12.57 7.36 1.71
C SER A 148 11.74 6.51 2.68
N SER A 149 11.40 7.06 3.84
CA SER A 149 10.42 6.47 4.76
C SER A 149 8.97 6.58 4.27
N GLY A 150 8.75 7.26 3.14
CA GLY A 150 7.41 7.63 2.71
C GLY A 150 6.85 8.81 3.50
N ILE A 151 5.55 9.03 3.36
CA ILE A 151 4.77 10.00 4.13
C ILE A 151 3.58 9.26 4.73
N PHE A 152 3.49 9.26 6.05
CA PHE A 152 2.34 8.78 6.78
C PHE A 152 2.13 9.67 8.01
N PRO A 153 0.90 10.18 8.29
CA PRO A 153 0.69 11.10 9.41
C PRO A 153 0.96 10.41 10.76
N GLU A 154 1.78 11.05 11.57
CA GLU A 154 2.10 10.58 12.92
C GLU A 154 0.94 10.78 13.92
N GLY A 155 0.00 11.69 13.59
CA GLY A 155 -1.14 12.05 14.39
C GLY A 155 -1.90 13.22 13.75
N ARG A 156 -2.94 13.74 14.42
CA ARG A 156 -3.76 14.85 13.91
C ARG A 156 -2.97 16.14 13.72
N GLU A 157 -1.93 16.36 14.51
CA GLU A 157 -1.03 17.51 14.41
C GLU A 157 -0.29 17.58 13.07
N TYR A 158 -0.22 16.47 12.31
CA TYR A 158 0.29 16.48 10.96
C TYR A 158 -0.50 17.41 10.04
N TRP A 159 -1.83 17.39 10.12
CA TRP A 159 -2.70 18.27 9.32
C TRP A 159 -2.54 19.73 9.72
N GLU A 160 -2.45 20.02 11.02
CA GLU A 160 -2.26 21.38 11.52
C GLU A 160 -0.92 21.96 11.03
N ARG A 161 0.15 21.17 11.12
CA ARG A 161 1.49 21.56 10.69
C ARG A 161 1.61 21.69 9.17
N THR A 162 0.97 20.79 8.41
CA THR A 162 1.18 20.67 6.96
C THR A 162 0.15 21.45 6.16
N PHE A 163 -1.10 21.47 6.60
CA PHE A 163 -2.22 22.04 5.85
C PHE A 163 -2.91 23.21 6.58
N GLY A 164 -2.58 23.48 7.85
CA GLY A 164 -3.10 24.60 8.61
C GLY A 164 -4.53 24.43 9.14
N TYR A 165 -5.04 23.21 9.24
CA TYR A 165 -6.36 22.91 9.81
C TYR A 165 -6.34 21.66 10.68
N THR A 166 -7.27 21.60 11.64
CA THR A 166 -7.47 20.39 12.48
C THR A 166 -8.32 19.38 11.72
N PRO A 167 -7.85 18.13 11.51
CA PRO A 167 -8.57 17.12 10.76
C PRO A 167 -9.85 16.69 11.49
N GLN A 168 -10.87 16.41 10.70
CA GLN A 168 -12.11 15.81 11.19
C GLN A 168 -12.06 14.27 11.04
N GLU A 169 -13.01 13.58 11.69
CA GLU A 169 -13.10 12.11 11.61
C GLU A 169 -13.26 11.60 10.16
N ASN A 170 -13.87 12.36 9.28
CA ASN A 170 -14.07 11.99 7.89
C ASN A 170 -12.77 11.97 7.05
N GLU A 171 -11.64 12.47 7.55
CA GLU A 171 -10.33 12.28 6.89
C GLU A 171 -9.96 10.79 6.79
N VAL A 172 -10.46 9.96 7.70
CA VAL A 172 -10.27 8.51 7.65
C VAL A 172 -10.80 7.88 6.36
N LEU A 173 -11.80 8.49 5.71
CA LEU A 173 -12.38 7.98 4.46
C LEU A 173 -11.33 7.95 3.34
N ASN A 174 -10.56 9.03 3.23
CA ASN A 174 -9.47 9.12 2.25
C ASN A 174 -8.34 8.15 2.60
N LEU A 175 -7.93 8.12 3.87
CA LEU A 175 -6.86 7.21 4.33
C LEU A 175 -7.23 5.74 4.13
N ALA A 176 -8.47 5.33 4.41
CA ALA A 176 -8.90 3.94 4.27
C ALA A 176 -8.82 3.40 2.83
N ILE A 177 -8.84 4.29 1.84
CA ILE A 177 -8.68 3.94 0.41
C ILE A 177 -7.30 4.29 -0.16
N GLY A 178 -6.34 4.67 0.70
CA GLY A 178 -4.96 5.00 0.30
C GLY A 178 -4.81 6.35 -0.38
N GLN A 179 -5.67 7.28 -0.05
CA GLN A 179 -5.65 8.68 -0.49
C GLN A 179 -5.36 9.61 0.71
N GLY A 180 -5.27 10.91 0.45
CA GLY A 180 -4.91 11.89 1.48
C GLY A 180 -3.41 11.88 1.76
N PRO A 181 -2.95 12.26 2.97
CA PRO A 181 -1.53 12.39 3.29
C PRO A 181 -0.86 11.03 3.57
N ASN A 182 -0.98 10.11 2.64
CA ASN A 182 -0.35 8.80 2.64
C ASN A 182 0.36 8.60 1.30
N SER A 183 1.68 8.57 1.34
CA SER A 183 2.52 8.28 0.16
C SER A 183 3.63 7.30 0.55
N GLN A 184 3.69 6.18 -0.15
CA GLN A 184 4.62 5.09 0.15
C GLN A 184 5.58 4.85 -1.00
N THR A 185 6.75 4.31 -0.70
CA THR A 185 7.64 3.83 -1.75
C THR A 185 7.12 2.50 -2.31
N PRO A 186 7.37 2.19 -3.60
CA PRO A 186 7.07 0.87 -4.15
C PRO A 186 7.72 -0.26 -3.35
N LEU A 187 8.93 -0.05 -2.82
CA LEU A 187 9.63 -1.04 -2.00
C LEU A 187 8.89 -1.31 -0.67
N LYS A 188 8.42 -0.26 0.04
CA LYS A 188 7.64 -0.43 1.27
C LYS A 188 6.34 -1.20 1.01
N MET A 189 5.65 -0.87 -0.08
CA MET A 189 4.45 -1.63 -0.46
C MET A 189 4.79 -3.08 -0.83
N ALA A 190 5.90 -3.35 -1.52
CA ALA A 190 6.35 -4.72 -1.80
C ALA A 190 6.67 -5.50 -0.51
N GLN A 191 7.32 -4.87 0.48
CA GLN A 191 7.57 -5.44 1.81
C GLN A 191 6.26 -5.83 2.51
N PHE A 192 5.26 -4.93 2.51
CA PHE A 192 3.93 -5.20 3.05
C PHE A 192 3.26 -6.40 2.36
N TYR A 193 3.28 -6.46 1.02
CA TYR A 193 2.68 -7.58 0.27
C TYR A 193 3.43 -8.89 0.47
N LEU A 194 4.75 -8.85 0.66
CA LEU A 194 5.52 -10.04 1.00
C LEU A 194 5.09 -10.62 2.35
N ALA A 195 4.83 -9.78 3.35
CA ALA A 195 4.32 -10.23 4.64
C ALA A 195 2.91 -10.86 4.52
N LEU A 196 2.02 -10.29 3.69
CA LEU A 196 0.71 -10.91 3.40
C LEU A 196 0.84 -12.29 2.72
N ALA A 197 1.84 -12.43 1.83
CA ALA A 197 2.10 -13.70 1.13
C ALA A 197 2.71 -14.78 2.04
N ARG A 198 3.36 -14.38 3.13
CA ARG A 198 4.01 -15.26 4.12
C ARG A 198 3.14 -15.42 5.36
N ASP A 199 3.77 -15.48 6.49
CA ASP A 199 3.18 -15.67 7.83
C ASP A 199 2.88 -14.36 8.58
N GLY A 200 2.82 -13.25 7.87
CA GLY A 200 2.68 -11.92 8.43
C GLY A 200 4.03 -11.24 8.69
N THR A 201 5.13 -11.86 8.27
CA THR A 201 6.49 -11.29 8.43
C THR A 201 7.14 -11.04 7.09
N SER A 202 8.00 -10.04 7.03
CA SER A 202 8.85 -9.76 5.88
C SER A 202 10.27 -9.50 6.36
N PRO A 203 11.26 -10.23 5.83
CA PRO A 203 12.65 -9.93 6.12
C PRO A 203 13.03 -8.56 5.55
N THR A 204 14.08 -7.97 6.08
CA THR A 204 14.65 -6.73 5.54
C THR A 204 15.12 -6.97 4.11
N PRO A 205 14.67 -6.14 3.15
CA PRO A 205 15.12 -6.28 1.76
C PRO A 205 16.61 -5.96 1.63
N HIS A 206 17.33 -6.70 0.78
CA HIS A 206 18.75 -6.48 0.53
C HIS A 206 19.16 -6.85 -0.90
N LEU A 207 20.20 -6.18 -1.41
CA LEU A 207 20.81 -6.44 -2.71
C LEU A 207 22.10 -7.26 -2.60
N LEU A 208 22.86 -7.02 -1.54
CA LEU A 208 24.19 -7.61 -1.35
C LEU A 208 24.25 -8.41 -0.03
N GLY A 209 24.80 -9.61 -0.12
CA GLY A 209 25.17 -10.40 1.03
C GLY A 209 24.00 -10.95 1.86
N ASN A 210 24.33 -11.46 3.03
CA ASN A 210 23.39 -11.79 4.10
C ASN A 210 23.34 -10.57 5.02
N PRO A 211 22.24 -9.85 5.13
CA PRO A 211 22.14 -8.81 6.13
C PRO A 211 22.31 -9.44 7.52
N ASP A 212 22.86 -8.67 8.46
CA ASP A 212 22.75 -9.05 9.87
C ASP A 212 21.30 -9.38 10.17
N PRO A 213 21.00 -10.42 10.96
CA PRO A 213 19.63 -10.77 11.29
C PRO A 213 19.00 -9.60 12.05
N THR A 214 18.36 -8.73 11.28
CA THR A 214 17.50 -7.68 11.81
C THR A 214 16.14 -8.30 12.16
N GLU A 215 15.42 -7.69 13.08
CA GLU A 215 14.06 -8.13 13.34
C GLU A 215 13.24 -8.02 12.06
N ASP A 216 12.58 -9.13 11.68
CA ASP A 216 11.66 -9.13 10.56
C ASP A 216 10.56 -8.07 10.80
N TRP A 217 10.25 -7.33 9.75
CA TRP A 217 9.09 -6.46 9.75
C TRP A 217 7.80 -7.29 9.91
N ARG A 218 6.87 -6.84 10.77
CA ARG A 218 5.69 -7.64 11.11
C ARG A 218 4.40 -6.89 10.90
N LEU A 219 3.46 -7.58 10.27
CA LEU A 219 2.06 -7.18 10.29
C LEU A 219 1.45 -7.32 11.71
N PRO A 220 0.28 -6.71 11.95
CA PRO A 220 -0.54 -7.02 13.11
C PRO A 220 -0.68 -8.54 13.32
N ASN A 221 -0.81 -8.96 14.57
CA ASN A 221 -0.92 -10.39 14.91
C ASN A 221 -2.34 -10.91 14.59
N MET A 222 -2.62 -11.03 13.30
CA MET A 222 -3.92 -11.48 12.80
C MET A 222 -4.11 -12.98 13.00
N SER A 223 -5.37 -13.39 13.17
CA SER A 223 -5.73 -14.80 13.14
C SER A 223 -5.43 -15.42 11.77
N ARG A 224 -5.27 -16.76 11.75
CA ARG A 224 -5.13 -17.49 10.48
C ARG A 224 -6.32 -17.25 9.54
N GLU A 225 -7.53 -17.17 10.08
CA GLU A 225 -8.74 -16.89 9.33
C GLU A 225 -8.70 -15.50 8.69
N SER A 226 -8.28 -14.47 9.44
CA SER A 226 -8.11 -13.10 8.93
C SER A 226 -7.11 -13.04 7.79
N MET A 227 -5.95 -13.68 7.94
CA MET A 227 -4.94 -13.76 6.87
C MET A 227 -5.48 -14.46 5.61
N GLU A 228 -6.23 -15.56 5.80
CA GLU A 228 -6.80 -16.29 4.65
C GLU A 228 -7.86 -15.47 3.91
N VAL A 229 -8.71 -14.72 4.61
CA VAL A 229 -9.71 -13.84 3.98
C VAL A 229 -9.05 -12.72 3.18
N LEU A 230 -7.96 -12.11 3.68
CA LEU A 230 -7.21 -11.12 2.90
C LEU A 230 -6.64 -11.75 1.61
N ARG A 231 -6.05 -12.94 1.70
CA ARG A 231 -5.51 -13.67 0.54
C ARG A 231 -6.61 -14.10 -0.43
N GLU A 232 -7.76 -14.52 0.08
CA GLU A 232 -8.94 -14.84 -0.75
C GLU A 232 -9.38 -13.61 -1.55
N GLY A 233 -9.46 -12.44 -0.91
CA GLY A 233 -9.74 -11.18 -1.59
C GLY A 233 -8.70 -10.86 -2.67
N MET A 234 -7.41 -11.02 -2.37
CA MET A 234 -6.33 -10.84 -3.35
C MET A 234 -6.41 -11.84 -4.51
N ARG A 235 -6.79 -13.09 -4.25
CA ARG A 235 -7.04 -14.12 -5.27
C ARG A 235 -8.22 -13.73 -6.15
N GLY A 236 -9.27 -13.19 -5.53
CA GLY A 236 -10.46 -12.68 -6.22
C GLY A 236 -10.15 -11.57 -7.21
N VAL A 237 -9.17 -10.68 -6.90
CA VAL A 237 -8.72 -9.61 -7.82
C VAL A 237 -8.22 -10.18 -9.16
N ALA A 238 -7.51 -11.30 -9.13
CA ALA A 238 -6.93 -11.94 -10.31
C ALA A 238 -7.84 -13.02 -10.93
N SER A 239 -9.00 -13.28 -10.34
CA SER A 239 -9.98 -14.30 -10.78
C SER A 239 -11.01 -13.70 -11.76
N PRO A 240 -11.76 -14.53 -12.51
CA PRO A 240 -12.84 -14.04 -13.37
C PRO A 240 -13.81 -13.12 -12.62
N GLY A 241 -14.02 -11.93 -13.17
CA GLY A 241 -14.81 -10.87 -12.54
C GLY A 241 -14.03 -9.95 -11.61
N GLY A 242 -12.79 -10.27 -11.24
CA GLY A 242 -11.90 -9.41 -10.46
C GLY A 242 -11.26 -8.29 -11.28
N THR A 243 -10.81 -7.25 -10.58
CA THR A 243 -10.34 -6.00 -11.20
C THR A 243 -9.05 -6.12 -12.04
N ALA A 244 -8.30 -7.21 -11.90
CA ALA A 244 -7.07 -7.46 -12.67
C ALA A 244 -7.10 -8.71 -13.55
N TYR A 245 -8.23 -9.42 -13.64
CA TYR A 245 -8.31 -10.72 -14.31
C TYR A 245 -7.70 -10.76 -15.71
N LEU A 246 -8.03 -9.78 -16.56
CA LEU A 246 -7.55 -9.74 -17.95
C LEU A 246 -6.03 -9.55 -18.08
N GLY A 247 -5.38 -8.98 -17.06
CA GLY A 247 -3.94 -8.74 -17.05
C GLY A 247 -3.11 -9.77 -16.30
N THR A 248 -3.77 -10.66 -15.53
CA THR A 248 -3.08 -11.56 -14.58
C THR A 248 -3.46 -13.03 -14.74
N ALA A 249 -4.31 -13.36 -15.72
CA ALA A 249 -4.67 -14.75 -15.99
C ALA A 249 -3.46 -15.51 -16.53
N LEU A 250 -2.84 -16.35 -15.70
CA LEU A 250 -1.72 -17.21 -16.05
C LEU A 250 -2.16 -18.67 -16.04
N GLU A 251 -1.75 -19.43 -17.05
CA GLU A 251 -2.22 -20.83 -17.25
C GLU A 251 -1.75 -21.78 -16.13
N HIS A 252 -0.60 -21.52 -15.51
CA HIS A 252 0.02 -22.44 -14.54
C HIS A 252 0.31 -21.81 -13.18
N TRP A 253 -0.08 -20.57 -12.94
CA TRP A 253 0.23 -19.85 -11.72
C TRP A 253 -1.00 -19.17 -11.16
N GLU A 254 -1.21 -19.33 -9.86
CA GLU A 254 -2.17 -18.53 -9.13
C GLU A 254 -1.55 -17.17 -8.79
N VAL A 255 -2.20 -16.09 -9.18
CA VAL A 255 -1.76 -14.71 -8.88
C VAL A 255 -2.63 -14.15 -7.77
N LEU A 256 -1.98 -13.61 -6.74
CA LEU A 256 -2.62 -12.84 -5.68
C LEU A 256 -2.14 -11.39 -5.81
N GLY A 257 -3.07 -10.44 -5.78
CA GLY A 257 -2.70 -9.05 -5.95
C GLY A 257 -3.79 -8.07 -5.57
N LYS A 258 -3.51 -6.80 -5.83
CA LYS A 258 -4.47 -5.72 -5.70
C LYS A 258 -4.16 -4.64 -6.74
N THR A 259 -5.18 -4.19 -7.44
CA THR A 259 -5.10 -3.01 -8.32
C THR A 259 -5.07 -1.72 -7.50
N GLY A 260 -4.32 -0.73 -7.97
CA GLY A 260 -4.22 0.61 -7.38
C GLY A 260 -4.65 1.68 -8.37
#